data_25836b743a284f15c037c0984aae7a8a
#
_entry.id   25836b743a284f15c037c0984aae7a8a
#
_cell.length_a   1.000
_cell.length_b   1.000
_cell.length_c   1.000
_cell.angle_alpha   90.00
_cell.angle_beta   90.00
_cell.angle_gamma   90.00
#
_symmetry.space_group_name_H-M   'P 1'
#
loop_
_entity.id
_entity.type
_entity.pdbx_description
1 polymer ?
#
loop_
_entity_poly.entity_id
_entity_poly.type
_entity_poly.pdbx_seq_one_letter_code
_entity_poly.pdbx_strand_id
1 'polypeptide(L)'
;MIGHELRAELSDQLGAAVRFDVPLARLTSLRVGGPVDAVAAPPNRAQLCATLRRLARARVPHHVIGGGFNSLAVDTPVAGVVIQLSRWRRLEERPGHALRVEAGVSHSQLTRFCCDRGFSGLEFGAGIPGSIGGWIAMNAGIPGRGRCCTSATARCAGSPRAA
;
A
#
# COMPACT_ATOMS: atom_id res chain seq x y z
N MET A 1 17.88 6.75 -14.25
CA MET A 1 18.33 5.47 -13.61
C MET A 1 19.06 5.80 -12.32
N ILE A 2 18.82 5.02 -11.26
CA ILE A 2 19.55 5.16 -9.98
C ILE A 2 20.99 4.68 -10.13
N GLY A 3 21.94 5.45 -9.54
CA GLY A 3 23.38 5.14 -9.60
C GLY A 3 23.74 3.86 -8.83
N HIS A 4 24.93 3.32 -9.13
CA HIS A 4 25.44 2.10 -8.51
C HIS A 4 25.57 2.22 -6.96
N GLU A 5 26.01 3.37 -6.48
CA GLU A 5 26.13 3.67 -5.05
C GLU A 5 24.79 3.52 -4.32
N LEU A 6 23.73 4.14 -4.84
CA LEU A 6 22.40 4.04 -4.23
C LEU A 6 21.85 2.60 -4.31
N ARG A 7 22.14 1.85 -5.37
CA ARG A 7 21.78 0.42 -5.45
C ARG A 7 22.45 -0.38 -4.34
N ALA A 8 23.75 -0.18 -4.12
CA ALA A 8 24.50 -0.85 -3.05
C ALA A 8 23.89 -0.50 -1.67
N GLU A 9 23.69 0.78 -1.40
CA GLU A 9 23.11 1.25 -0.14
C GLU A 9 21.71 0.70 0.14
N LEU A 10 20.86 0.63 -0.88
CA LEU A 10 19.52 0.03 -0.75
C LEU A 10 19.60 -1.49 -0.52
N SER A 11 20.58 -2.16 -1.15
CA SER A 11 20.84 -3.59 -0.92
C SER A 11 21.31 -3.85 0.50
N ASP A 12 22.23 -3.07 1.01
CA ASP A 12 22.74 -3.20 2.39
C ASP A 12 21.64 -2.95 3.42
N GLN A 13 20.79 -1.94 3.17
CA GLN A 13 19.73 -1.57 4.08
C GLN A 13 18.56 -2.55 4.07
N LEU A 14 18.16 -3.07 2.92
CA LEU A 14 16.92 -3.81 2.72
C LEU A 14 17.13 -5.30 2.42
N GLY A 15 18.33 -5.70 2.00
CA GLY A 15 18.63 -7.06 1.61
C GLY A 15 17.64 -7.61 0.58
N ALA A 16 17.05 -8.75 0.84
CA ALA A 16 16.05 -9.38 -0.03
C ALA A 16 14.73 -8.59 -0.18
N ALA A 17 14.56 -7.49 0.55
CA ALA A 17 13.39 -6.63 0.44
C ALA A 17 13.53 -5.54 -0.64
N VAL A 18 14.66 -5.48 -1.35
CA VAL A 18 14.83 -4.66 -2.56
C VAL A 18 15.09 -5.54 -3.76
N ARG A 19 14.55 -5.18 -4.89
CA ARG A 19 14.79 -5.82 -6.20
C ARG A 19 15.00 -4.73 -7.24
N PHE A 20 15.88 -4.97 -8.19
CA PHE A 20 16.22 -4.02 -9.24
C PHE A 20 15.70 -4.47 -10.59
N ASP A 21 15.52 -3.51 -11.48
CA ASP A 21 15.13 -3.71 -12.89
C ASP A 21 13.86 -4.60 -13.01
N VAL A 22 12.88 -4.32 -12.14
CA VAL A 22 11.63 -5.11 -12.03
C VAL A 22 10.60 -4.59 -13.02
N PRO A 23 10.05 -5.43 -13.91
CA PRO A 23 8.93 -5.04 -14.75
C PRO A 23 7.72 -4.62 -13.89
N LEU A 24 7.20 -3.40 -14.12
CA LEU A 24 6.00 -2.90 -13.44
C LEU A 24 4.77 -3.75 -13.75
N ALA A 25 4.76 -4.46 -14.87
CA ALA A 25 3.77 -5.48 -15.20
C ALA A 25 3.56 -6.52 -14.11
N ARG A 26 4.56 -6.77 -13.25
CA ARG A 26 4.45 -7.68 -12.09
C ARG A 26 3.75 -7.05 -10.90
N LEU A 27 3.54 -5.74 -10.91
CA LEU A 27 3.00 -4.95 -9.80
C LEU A 27 1.65 -4.33 -10.14
N THR A 28 1.24 -4.31 -11.40
CA THR A 28 -0.04 -3.78 -11.87
C THR A 28 -1.04 -4.90 -12.12
N SER A 29 -2.31 -4.66 -11.82
CA SER A 29 -3.39 -5.61 -12.08
C SER A 29 -3.62 -5.84 -13.58
N LEU A 30 -3.34 -4.84 -14.40
CA LEU A 30 -3.42 -4.91 -15.87
C LEU A 30 -2.24 -5.69 -16.49
N ARG A 31 -1.21 -6.00 -15.69
CA ARG A 31 0.01 -6.72 -16.13
C ARG A 31 0.74 -6.02 -17.28
N VAL A 32 0.71 -4.69 -17.29
CA VAL A 32 1.44 -3.84 -18.23
C VAL A 32 2.44 -2.96 -17.48
N GLY A 33 3.51 -2.58 -18.16
CA GLY A 33 4.53 -1.66 -17.67
C GLY A 33 5.95 -2.20 -17.74
N GLY A 34 6.85 -1.36 -18.22
CA GLY A 34 8.28 -1.61 -18.36
C GLY A 34 9.03 -1.70 -17.02
N PRO A 35 10.36 -1.89 -17.06
CA PRO A 35 11.17 -2.02 -15.86
C PRO A 35 11.28 -0.70 -15.10
N VAL A 36 11.25 -0.77 -13.77
CA VAL A 36 11.62 0.33 -12.86
C VAL A 36 12.98 0.05 -12.25
N ASP A 37 13.76 1.09 -11.96
CA ASP A 37 15.12 0.96 -11.40
C ASP A 37 15.16 0.09 -10.15
N ALA A 38 14.21 0.26 -9.22
CA ALA A 38 14.10 -0.58 -8.04
C ALA A 38 12.67 -0.68 -7.49
N VAL A 39 12.39 -1.80 -6.84
CA VAL A 39 11.21 -2.02 -6.01
C VAL A 39 11.66 -2.32 -4.59
N ALA A 40 11.30 -1.46 -3.65
CA ALA A 40 11.60 -1.59 -2.23
C ALA A 40 10.35 -2.01 -1.45
N ALA A 41 10.45 -3.09 -0.67
CA ALA A 41 9.38 -3.58 0.19
C ALA A 41 9.83 -3.60 1.67
N PRO A 42 10.05 -2.42 2.29
CA PRO A 42 10.58 -2.31 3.65
C PRO A 42 9.67 -3.05 4.63
N PRO A 43 10.22 -3.94 5.47
CA PRO A 43 9.42 -4.79 6.37
C PRO A 43 8.88 -4.04 7.59
N ASN A 44 9.43 -2.90 7.93
CA ASN A 44 9.05 -2.12 9.12
C ASN A 44 9.19 -0.61 8.92
N ARG A 45 8.62 0.15 9.87
CA ARG A 45 8.61 1.61 9.82
C ARG A 45 10.01 2.24 9.82
N ALA A 46 10.95 1.68 10.58
CA ALA A 46 12.30 2.23 10.65
C ALA A 46 12.98 2.17 9.28
N GLN A 47 12.90 1.00 8.63
CA GLN A 47 13.46 0.83 7.27
C GLN A 47 12.72 1.64 6.21
N LEU A 48 11.39 1.77 6.30
CA LEU A 48 10.64 2.66 5.41
C LEU A 48 11.12 4.12 5.54
N CYS A 49 11.19 4.62 6.77
CA CYS A 49 11.67 5.99 7.02
C CYS A 49 13.12 6.20 6.54
N ALA A 50 13.99 5.23 6.77
CA ALA A 50 15.37 5.30 6.29
C ALA A 50 15.44 5.31 4.76
N THR A 51 14.67 4.44 4.09
CA THR A 51 14.56 4.42 2.63
C THR A 51 14.08 5.76 2.08
N LEU A 52 12.97 6.29 2.61
CA LEU A 52 12.42 7.57 2.16
C LEU A 52 13.41 8.74 2.33
N ARG A 53 14.10 8.82 3.50
CA ARG A 53 15.12 9.84 3.74
C ARG A 53 16.27 9.74 2.74
N ARG A 54 16.70 8.54 2.40
CA ARG A 54 17.76 8.31 1.44
C ARG A 54 17.36 8.73 0.03
N LEU A 55 16.18 8.31 -0.42
CA LEU A 55 15.64 8.72 -1.72
C LEU A 55 15.49 10.24 -1.82
N ALA A 56 15.03 10.89 -0.74
CA ALA A 56 14.91 12.34 -0.70
C ALA A 56 16.28 13.04 -0.80
N ARG A 57 17.31 12.56 -0.07
CA ARG A 57 18.68 13.11 -0.15
C ARG A 57 19.28 12.94 -1.53
N ALA A 58 19.06 11.77 -2.14
CA ALA A 58 19.53 11.49 -3.50
C ALA A 58 18.68 12.14 -4.59
N ARG A 59 17.60 12.83 -4.22
CA ARG A 59 16.60 13.42 -5.15
C ARG A 59 16.06 12.42 -6.16
N VAL A 60 15.88 11.17 -5.72
CA VAL A 60 15.33 10.10 -6.56
C VAL A 60 13.82 10.07 -6.44
N PRO A 61 13.09 10.11 -7.57
CA PRO A 61 11.64 10.01 -7.56
C PRO A 61 11.21 8.65 -7.02
N HIS A 62 10.11 8.63 -6.28
CA HIS A 62 9.55 7.39 -5.77
C HIS A 62 8.02 7.43 -5.77
N HIS A 63 7.43 6.25 -5.92
CA HIS A 63 5.98 6.06 -5.89
C HIS A 63 5.64 4.92 -4.95
N VAL A 64 4.57 5.09 -4.17
CA VAL A 64 4.03 4.01 -3.34
C VAL A 64 2.95 3.29 -4.13
N ILE A 65 3.04 1.95 -4.22
CA ILE A 65 2.04 1.13 -4.86
C ILE A 65 1.39 0.17 -3.85
N GLY A 66 0.08 0.01 -3.96
CA GLY A 66 -0.67 -1.03 -3.25
C GLY A 66 -0.77 -2.31 -4.09
N GLY A 67 -1.98 -2.76 -4.35
CA GLY A 67 -2.24 -3.91 -5.22
C GLY A 67 -2.19 -3.63 -6.73
N GLY A 68 -1.86 -2.41 -7.14
CA GLY A 68 -1.74 -2.02 -8.55
C GLY A 68 -3.06 -1.98 -9.33
N PHE A 69 -4.21 -1.97 -8.65
CA PHE A 69 -5.52 -1.99 -9.31
C PHE A 69 -5.91 -0.67 -9.96
N ASN A 70 -5.39 0.45 -9.47
CA ASN A 70 -5.60 1.76 -10.04
C ASN A 70 -4.28 2.37 -10.53
N SER A 71 -3.44 1.55 -11.15
CA SER A 71 -2.12 1.96 -11.65
C SER A 71 -1.98 1.51 -13.09
N LEU A 72 -1.68 2.47 -13.95
CA LEU A 72 -1.29 2.23 -15.34
C LEU A 72 0.18 2.63 -15.47
N ALA A 73 1.01 1.70 -15.88
CA ALA A 73 2.43 1.93 -16.07
C ALA A 73 2.78 1.95 -17.54
N VAL A 74 3.72 2.83 -17.91
CA VAL A 74 4.26 2.90 -19.27
C VAL A 74 5.18 1.71 -19.55
N ASP A 75 5.29 1.31 -20.82
CA ASP A 75 6.13 0.17 -21.22
C ASP A 75 7.62 0.51 -21.33
N THR A 76 7.95 1.81 -21.36
CA THR A 76 9.34 2.27 -21.34
C THR A 76 9.95 2.17 -19.93
N PRO A 77 11.29 2.08 -19.81
CA PRO A 77 11.95 2.09 -18.52
C PRO A 77 11.59 3.31 -17.66
N VAL A 78 11.27 3.09 -16.40
CA VAL A 78 10.87 4.13 -15.43
C VAL A 78 12.02 4.35 -14.45
N ALA A 79 12.51 5.59 -14.39
CA ALA A 79 13.53 5.96 -13.41
C ALA A 79 12.91 6.15 -12.03
N GLY A 80 13.60 5.65 -10.99
CA GLY A 80 13.22 5.83 -9.60
C GLY A 80 12.89 4.54 -8.86
N VAL A 81 12.21 4.67 -7.72
CA VAL A 81 11.94 3.55 -6.81
C VAL A 81 10.45 3.41 -6.57
N VAL A 82 9.92 2.21 -6.75
CA VAL A 82 8.57 1.86 -6.32
C VAL A 82 8.63 1.27 -4.91
N ILE A 83 7.87 1.85 -3.98
CA ILE A 83 7.75 1.37 -2.61
C ILE A 83 6.48 0.54 -2.49
N GLN A 84 6.63 -0.71 -2.06
CA GLN A 84 5.54 -1.65 -1.89
C GLN A 84 5.34 -1.98 -0.41
N LEU A 85 4.15 -1.68 0.13
CA LEU A 85 3.81 -1.92 1.53
C LEU A 85 3.02 -3.22 1.74
N SER A 86 3.14 -4.18 0.84
CA SER A 86 2.41 -5.46 0.86
C SER A 86 2.69 -6.34 2.08
N ARG A 87 3.81 -6.13 2.77
CA ARG A 87 4.18 -6.82 4.03
C ARG A 87 3.51 -6.23 5.27
N TRP A 88 2.93 -5.04 5.17
CA TRP A 88 2.29 -4.33 6.26
C TRP A 88 0.83 -4.78 6.37
N ARG A 89 0.60 -5.89 7.11
CA ARG A 89 -0.70 -6.57 7.15
C ARG A 89 -1.31 -6.70 8.54
N ARG A 90 -0.84 -5.89 9.50
CA ARG A 90 -1.40 -5.90 10.85
C ARG A 90 -2.79 -5.27 10.82
N LEU A 91 -3.73 -5.93 11.50
CA LEU A 91 -5.12 -5.53 11.65
C LEU A 91 -5.50 -5.78 13.10
N GLU A 92 -5.81 -4.74 13.84
CA GLU A 92 -6.05 -4.77 15.27
C GLU A 92 -7.31 -4.00 15.62
N GLU A 93 -8.10 -4.57 16.52
CA GLU A 93 -9.19 -3.85 17.17
C GLU A 93 -8.66 -2.92 18.26
N ARG A 94 -9.27 -1.76 18.40
CA ARG A 94 -8.95 -0.73 19.39
C ARG A 94 -10.21 -0.35 20.17
N PRO A 95 -10.08 0.16 21.39
CA PRO A 95 -11.23 0.65 22.16
C PRO A 95 -12.07 1.64 21.38
N GLY A 96 -13.40 1.64 21.63
CA GLY A 96 -14.34 2.55 20.97
C GLY A 96 -14.72 2.13 19.55
N HIS A 97 -14.76 0.83 19.27
CA HIS A 97 -15.11 0.27 17.95
C HIS A 97 -14.23 0.80 16.81
N ALA A 98 -12.98 1.04 17.10
CA ALA A 98 -12.00 1.49 16.12
C ALA A 98 -11.12 0.33 15.65
N LEU A 99 -10.69 0.38 14.39
CA LEU A 99 -9.74 -0.58 13.81
C LEU A 99 -8.44 0.15 13.44
N ARG A 100 -7.32 -0.43 13.84
CA ARG A 100 -6.01 -0.06 13.32
C ARG A 100 -5.64 -1.02 12.21
N VAL A 101 -5.48 -0.49 11.01
CA VAL A 101 -5.25 -1.28 9.80
C VAL A 101 -3.98 -0.78 9.11
N GLU A 102 -3.05 -1.68 8.82
CA GLU A 102 -1.86 -1.34 8.04
C GLU A 102 -2.17 -1.27 6.54
N ALA A 103 -1.37 -0.50 5.81
CA ALA A 103 -1.61 -0.15 4.40
C ALA A 103 -1.67 -1.34 3.43
N GLY A 104 -0.98 -2.43 3.74
CA GLY A 104 -0.94 -3.64 2.92
C GLY A 104 -2.04 -4.66 3.21
N VAL A 105 -2.94 -4.39 4.17
CA VAL A 105 -4.12 -5.23 4.40
C VAL A 105 -5.02 -5.17 3.19
N SER A 106 -5.45 -6.33 2.67
CA SER A 106 -6.38 -6.37 1.55
C SER A 106 -7.81 -6.09 2.01
N HIS A 107 -8.63 -5.60 1.09
CA HIS A 107 -10.07 -5.46 1.30
C HIS A 107 -10.70 -6.75 1.86
N SER A 108 -10.43 -7.89 1.23
CA SER A 108 -11.00 -9.18 1.64
C SER A 108 -10.64 -9.57 3.07
N GLN A 109 -9.39 -9.28 3.50
CA GLN A 109 -8.96 -9.52 4.88
C GLN A 109 -9.72 -8.63 5.86
N LEU A 110 -9.87 -7.33 5.53
CA LEU A 110 -10.60 -6.39 6.37
C LEU A 110 -12.08 -6.76 6.45
N THR A 111 -12.73 -7.07 5.32
CA THR A 111 -14.14 -7.45 5.30
C THR A 111 -14.39 -8.70 6.13
N ARG A 112 -13.58 -9.75 5.96
CA ARG A 112 -13.70 -10.97 6.75
C ARG A 112 -13.56 -10.67 8.25
N PHE A 113 -12.54 -9.89 8.62
CA PHE A 113 -12.34 -9.48 10.02
C PHE A 113 -13.55 -8.74 10.60
N CYS A 114 -14.16 -7.85 9.84
CA CYS A 114 -15.35 -7.12 10.24
C CYS A 114 -16.56 -8.06 10.40
N CYS A 115 -16.79 -8.95 9.44
CA CYS A 115 -17.88 -9.93 9.52
C CYS A 115 -17.73 -10.84 10.73
N ASP A 116 -16.55 -11.38 10.99
CA ASP A 116 -16.29 -12.31 12.10
C ASP A 116 -16.50 -11.65 13.47
N ARG A 117 -16.42 -10.31 13.55
CA ARG A 117 -16.57 -9.53 14.79
C ARG A 117 -17.82 -8.65 14.85
N GLY A 118 -18.70 -8.74 13.87
CA GLY A 118 -19.95 -7.97 13.85
C GLY A 118 -19.77 -6.46 13.61
N PHE A 119 -18.64 -6.02 13.03
CA PHE A 119 -18.48 -4.62 12.62
C PHE A 119 -19.27 -4.33 11.35
N SER A 120 -19.90 -3.15 11.32
CA SER A 120 -20.64 -2.62 10.15
C SER A 120 -20.05 -1.26 9.72
N GLY A 121 -20.50 -0.76 8.55
CA GLY A 121 -20.09 0.55 8.02
C GLY A 121 -18.98 0.50 6.96
N LEU A 122 -18.45 -0.68 6.62
CA LEU A 122 -17.47 -0.88 5.55
C LEU A 122 -18.05 -1.63 4.33
N GLU A 123 -19.36 -1.84 4.30
CA GLU A 123 -20.06 -2.58 3.24
C GLU A 123 -19.92 -1.90 1.87
N PHE A 124 -19.75 -0.58 1.86
CA PHE A 124 -19.49 0.18 0.63
C PHE A 124 -18.26 -0.31 -0.14
N GLY A 125 -17.30 -0.90 0.57
CA GLY A 125 -16.09 -1.43 -0.01
C GLY A 125 -16.26 -2.77 -0.71
N ALA A 126 -17.39 -3.45 -0.55
CA ALA A 126 -17.63 -4.73 -1.18
C ALA A 126 -17.50 -4.62 -2.72
N GLY A 127 -16.59 -5.40 -3.29
CA GLY A 127 -16.31 -5.37 -4.72
C GLY A 127 -15.23 -4.37 -5.17
N ILE A 128 -14.74 -3.46 -4.30
CA ILE A 128 -13.61 -2.58 -4.64
C ILE A 128 -12.30 -3.31 -4.34
N PRO A 129 -11.52 -3.71 -5.35
CA PRO A 129 -10.28 -4.44 -5.12
C PRO A 129 -9.19 -3.53 -4.56
N GLY A 130 -8.14 -4.13 -3.99
CA GLY A 130 -6.94 -3.40 -3.59
C GLY A 130 -6.56 -3.57 -2.13
N SER A 131 -5.65 -2.71 -1.69
CA SER A 131 -5.18 -2.59 -0.30
C SER A 131 -5.79 -1.38 0.37
N ILE A 132 -5.86 -1.41 1.70
CA ILE A 132 -6.43 -0.31 2.49
C ILE A 132 -5.64 0.99 2.30
N GLY A 133 -4.30 0.91 2.19
CA GLY A 133 -3.49 2.08 1.85
C GLY A 133 -3.85 2.67 0.49
N GLY A 134 -4.10 1.84 -0.52
CA GLY A 134 -4.57 2.27 -1.83
C GLY A 134 -5.96 2.89 -1.79
N TRP A 135 -6.88 2.32 -1.01
CA TRP A 135 -8.22 2.88 -0.82
C TRP A 135 -8.18 4.29 -0.24
N ILE A 136 -7.36 4.50 0.80
CA ILE A 136 -7.20 5.82 1.43
C ILE A 136 -6.57 6.81 0.43
N ALA A 137 -5.50 6.41 -0.26
CA ALA A 137 -4.81 7.26 -1.21
C ALA A 137 -5.72 7.71 -2.37
N MET A 138 -6.62 6.83 -2.80
CA MET A 138 -7.57 7.09 -3.91
C MET A 138 -8.93 7.60 -3.43
N ASN A 139 -9.14 7.77 -2.12
CA ASN A 139 -10.45 8.05 -1.53
C ASN A 139 -11.55 7.12 -2.10
N ALA A 140 -11.22 5.82 -2.12
CA ALA A 140 -12.07 4.81 -2.74
C ALA A 140 -13.46 4.79 -2.09
N GLY A 141 -14.49 4.64 -2.90
CA GLY A 141 -15.87 4.60 -2.44
C GLY A 141 -16.85 4.42 -3.58
N ILE A 142 -18.11 4.21 -3.21
CA ILE A 142 -19.21 4.12 -4.15
C ILE A 142 -20.16 5.29 -3.90
N PRO A 143 -20.50 6.09 -4.92
CA PRO A 143 -21.45 7.20 -4.78
C PRO A 143 -22.72 6.74 -4.08
N GLY A 144 -23.16 7.46 -3.03
CA GLY A 144 -24.35 7.15 -2.25
C GLY A 144 -24.23 5.99 -1.24
N ARG A 145 -23.08 5.29 -1.19
CA ARG A 145 -22.87 4.16 -0.26
C ARG A 145 -21.73 4.33 0.74
N GLY A 146 -20.92 5.37 0.61
CA GLY A 146 -19.80 5.67 1.50
C GLY A 146 -18.45 5.76 0.80
N ARG A 147 -17.47 6.36 1.49
CA ARG A 147 -16.09 6.56 1.01
C ARG A 147 -15.11 6.39 2.15
N CYS A 148 -13.87 5.99 1.84
CA CYS A 148 -12.76 6.09 2.78
C CYS A 148 -12.48 7.57 3.08
N CYS A 149 -12.43 7.94 4.37
CA CYS A 149 -12.00 9.27 4.76
C CYS A 149 -10.49 9.43 4.55
N THR A 150 -10.09 10.56 4.03
CA THR A 150 -8.67 10.93 3.77
C THR A 150 -7.91 11.38 5.02
N SER A 151 -8.41 11.18 6.23
CA SER A 151 -7.65 11.49 7.43
C SER A 151 -6.65 10.37 7.73
N ALA A 152 -5.41 10.73 8.09
CA ALA A 152 -4.34 9.80 8.46
C ALA A 152 -4.66 8.91 9.68
N THR A 153 -5.79 9.14 10.31
CA THR A 153 -6.46 8.28 11.29
C THR A 153 -7.79 7.84 10.69
N ALA A 154 -7.78 6.86 9.79
CA ALA A 154 -9.00 6.20 9.37
C ALA A 154 -9.63 5.51 10.58
N ARG A 155 -10.57 6.17 11.23
CA ARG A 155 -11.46 5.56 12.20
C ARG A 155 -12.64 5.02 11.41
N CYS A 156 -12.61 3.75 11.11
CA CYS A 156 -13.84 3.06 10.73
C CYS A 156 -14.62 2.88 12.04
N ALA A 157 -15.52 3.82 12.34
CA ALA A 157 -16.46 3.66 13.43
C ALA A 157 -17.56 2.72 12.95
N GLY A 158 -17.46 1.42 13.27
CA GLY A 158 -18.54 0.47 13.10
C GLY A 158 -19.23 0.28 14.45
N SER A 159 -20.53 0.41 14.52
CA SER A 159 -21.30 -0.13 15.65
C SER A 159 -21.32 -1.65 15.51
N PRO A 160 -21.15 -2.44 16.60
CA PRO A 160 -21.43 -3.86 16.56
C PRO A 160 -22.89 -4.06 16.15
N ARG A 161 -23.16 -5.05 15.31
CA ARG A 161 -24.55 -5.45 15.06
C ARG A 161 -25.13 -5.88 16.40
N ALA A 162 -26.22 -5.24 16.81
CA ALA A 162 -27.04 -5.76 17.89
C ALA A 162 -27.47 -7.19 17.53
N ALA A 163 -27.21 -8.11 18.44
CA ALA A 163 -27.61 -9.50 18.32
C ALA A 163 -29.13 -9.62 18.27
#